data_82080832427af4c343bb96024324706b
#
_entry.id   82080832427af4c343bb96024324706b
#
_cell.length_a   1.000
_cell.length_b   1.000
_cell.length_c   1.000
_cell.angle_alpha   90.00
_cell.angle_beta   90.00
_cell.angle_gamma   90.00
#
_symmetry.space_group_name_H-M   'P 1'
#
loop_
_entity.id
_entity.type
_entity.pdbx_description
1 polymer ?
#
loop_
_entity_poly.entity_id
_entity_poly.type
_entity_poly.pdbx_seq_one_letter_code
_entity_poly.pdbx_strand_id
1 'polypeptide(L)'
;MYGPPGSGKTSLALYAAAQMSQKVMYVGFYETVDKVQEKIKGLGLDLSKFVVLDYLSISNVDVLLSNVVDEYEKTSPDVVILDGINALPQSREAAASIYRIFHTPIIAIGEEQIAGSHFAYIADTLLEVSQVFHRGARYRKIRVVKTRLGPSPGAEFYFTISRRGVRIVPRWSQSRLGKEVIASPSGKRVVFAEDVAESLVRAALRRGRPGVTAGSRVGVFLCEHPICLRISAAYLCDYMDNAKVGVLSTYPYVGIAAAHMGCGVNEEVVPASALGEDLALEEALERIGDAAVVFLYGLEEVLHMYGLERVAYVLDFIHSVLPESALIATFRGVEPVSELLHMFNTVWQYFPDRAVVVKSALGWPVRELKIRDEGDRLVFTLT
;
A
#
# COMPACT_ATOMS: atom_id res chain seq x y z
N MET A 1 3.28 3.49 -22.24
CA MET A 1 3.12 2.30 -21.37
C MET A 1 2.43 1.17 -22.12
N TYR A 2 2.69 -0.07 -21.74
CA TYR A 2 2.14 -1.25 -22.41
C TYR A 2 1.83 -2.37 -21.42
N GLY A 3 1.10 -3.39 -21.86
CA GLY A 3 0.76 -4.60 -21.08
C GLY A 3 -0.58 -5.21 -21.49
N PRO A 4 -1.01 -6.31 -20.86
CA PRO A 4 -2.24 -7.01 -21.23
C PRO A 4 -3.50 -6.18 -20.99
N PRO A 5 -4.60 -6.50 -21.69
CA PRO A 5 -5.91 -5.91 -21.41
C PRO A 5 -6.30 -6.07 -19.93
N GLY A 6 -7.00 -5.08 -19.37
CA GLY A 6 -7.46 -5.13 -17.98
C GLY A 6 -6.40 -4.86 -16.91
N SER A 7 -5.13 -4.66 -17.27
CA SER A 7 -4.06 -4.37 -16.29
C SER A 7 -4.17 -3.01 -15.61
N GLY A 8 -4.99 -2.10 -16.13
CA GLY A 8 -5.23 -0.78 -15.55
C GLY A 8 -4.46 0.37 -16.20
N LYS A 9 -3.89 0.17 -17.39
CA LYS A 9 -3.12 1.18 -18.15
C LYS A 9 -3.87 2.49 -18.33
N THR A 10 -5.09 2.44 -18.88
CA THR A 10 -5.95 3.60 -19.12
C THR A 10 -6.24 4.37 -17.83
N SER A 11 -6.62 3.66 -16.76
CA SER A 11 -6.89 4.28 -15.45
C SER A 11 -5.65 4.96 -14.87
N LEU A 12 -4.48 4.31 -14.98
CA LEU A 12 -3.21 4.87 -14.55
C LEU A 12 -2.87 6.14 -15.34
N ALA A 13 -3.05 6.12 -16.67
CA ALA A 13 -2.77 7.25 -17.55
C ALA A 13 -3.70 8.45 -17.26
N LEU A 14 -5.01 8.19 -17.16
CA LEU A 14 -6.00 9.22 -16.83
C LEU A 14 -5.70 9.89 -15.50
N TYR A 15 -5.40 9.06 -14.48
CA TYR A 15 -5.08 9.57 -13.15
C TYR A 15 -3.77 10.38 -13.15
N ALA A 16 -2.70 9.85 -13.74
CA ALA A 16 -1.42 10.53 -13.82
C ALA A 16 -1.53 11.87 -14.57
N ALA A 17 -2.20 11.89 -15.73
CA ALA A 17 -2.40 13.10 -16.51
C ALA A 17 -3.19 14.17 -15.72
N ALA A 18 -4.26 13.77 -15.02
CA ALA A 18 -5.07 14.70 -14.22
C ALA A 18 -4.31 15.29 -13.01
N GLN A 19 -3.30 14.58 -12.48
CA GLN A 19 -2.44 15.11 -11.41
C GLN A 19 -1.34 16.03 -11.93
N MET A 20 -0.91 15.86 -13.18
CA MET A 20 0.17 16.64 -13.78
C MET A 20 -0.29 17.92 -14.49
N SER A 21 -1.60 18.02 -14.82
CA SER A 21 -2.10 19.04 -15.74
C SER A 21 -3.49 19.53 -15.39
N GLN A 22 -3.85 20.68 -15.96
CA GLN A 22 -5.21 21.23 -15.85
C GLN A 22 -6.06 20.86 -17.07
N LYS A 23 -5.44 20.59 -18.23
CA LYS A 23 -6.14 20.27 -19.46
C LYS A 23 -5.52 19.04 -20.12
N VAL A 24 -6.29 17.98 -20.19
CA VAL A 24 -5.90 16.68 -20.76
C VAL A 24 -6.68 16.43 -22.04
N MET A 25 -6.00 16.13 -23.12
CA MET A 25 -6.62 15.62 -24.34
C MET A 25 -6.47 14.09 -24.37
N TYR A 26 -7.58 13.38 -24.38
CA TYR A 26 -7.59 11.92 -24.52
C TYR A 26 -8.07 11.53 -25.91
N VAL A 27 -7.28 10.73 -26.59
CA VAL A 27 -7.55 10.18 -27.91
C VAL A 27 -7.62 8.67 -27.80
N GLY A 28 -8.84 8.11 -27.95
CA GLY A 28 -9.09 6.67 -27.83
C GLY A 28 -9.33 6.02 -29.20
N PHE A 29 -8.73 4.84 -29.41
CA PHE A 29 -8.89 4.08 -30.64
C PHE A 29 -9.78 2.83 -30.47
N TYR A 30 -10.11 2.45 -29.23
CA TYR A 30 -10.88 1.24 -28.92
C TYR A 30 -12.06 1.45 -27.99
N GLU A 31 -12.24 2.63 -27.44
CA GLU A 31 -13.30 2.94 -26.49
C GLU A 31 -14.07 4.19 -26.88
N THR A 32 -15.39 4.18 -26.62
CA THR A 32 -16.26 5.33 -26.86
C THR A 32 -16.05 6.42 -25.82
N VAL A 33 -16.39 7.67 -26.17
CA VAL A 33 -16.36 8.83 -25.27
C VAL A 33 -17.07 8.53 -23.95
N ASP A 34 -18.28 7.96 -24.00
CA ASP A 34 -19.10 7.68 -22.81
C ASP A 34 -18.37 6.73 -21.84
N LYS A 35 -17.76 5.65 -22.33
CA LYS A 35 -17.01 4.69 -21.50
C LYS A 35 -15.80 5.35 -20.83
N VAL A 36 -15.09 6.21 -21.54
CA VAL A 36 -13.94 6.92 -20.99
C VAL A 36 -14.39 7.92 -19.92
N GLN A 37 -15.49 8.65 -20.17
CA GLN A 37 -16.06 9.57 -19.18
C GLN A 37 -16.54 8.83 -17.91
N GLU A 38 -17.13 7.65 -18.03
CA GLU A 38 -17.49 6.81 -16.89
C GLU A 38 -16.24 6.39 -16.08
N LYS A 39 -15.13 6.03 -16.75
CA LYS A 39 -13.86 5.74 -16.06
C LYS A 39 -13.30 6.95 -15.33
N ILE A 40 -13.32 8.13 -15.95
CA ILE A 40 -12.86 9.39 -15.32
C ILE A 40 -13.66 9.66 -14.04
N LYS A 41 -14.99 9.56 -14.11
CA LYS A 41 -15.89 9.71 -12.94
C LYS A 41 -15.64 8.64 -11.90
N GLY A 42 -15.46 7.38 -12.33
CA GLY A 42 -15.19 6.23 -11.44
C GLY A 42 -13.85 6.34 -10.69
N LEU A 43 -12.90 7.10 -11.21
CA LEU A 43 -11.64 7.43 -10.55
C LEU A 43 -11.72 8.67 -9.66
N GLY A 44 -12.88 9.31 -9.52
CA GLY A 44 -13.06 10.55 -8.77
C GLY A 44 -12.37 11.78 -9.41
N LEU A 45 -12.12 11.74 -10.71
CA LEU A 45 -11.47 12.84 -11.44
C LEU A 45 -12.50 13.84 -11.98
N ASP A 46 -12.07 15.10 -12.06
CA ASP A 46 -12.87 16.17 -12.63
C ASP A 46 -12.93 16.05 -14.17
N LEU A 47 -14.12 15.72 -14.68
CA LEU A 47 -14.36 15.57 -16.11
C LEU A 47 -14.07 16.83 -16.92
N SER A 48 -14.21 18.01 -16.32
CA SER A 48 -13.97 19.29 -17.01
C SER A 48 -12.53 19.50 -17.47
N LYS A 49 -11.59 18.75 -16.88
CA LYS A 49 -10.18 18.75 -17.29
C LYS A 49 -9.92 17.98 -18.59
N PHE A 50 -10.88 17.18 -19.06
CA PHE A 50 -10.67 16.25 -20.16
C PHE A 50 -11.43 16.64 -21.41
N VAL A 51 -10.71 16.71 -22.53
CA VAL A 51 -11.27 16.69 -23.88
C VAL A 51 -11.10 15.26 -24.38
N VAL A 52 -12.23 14.54 -24.54
CA VAL A 52 -12.22 13.13 -24.91
C VAL A 52 -12.66 12.97 -26.36
N LEU A 53 -11.81 12.37 -27.18
CA LEU A 53 -12.04 12.09 -28.57
C LEU A 53 -12.01 10.58 -28.79
N ASP A 54 -12.95 10.03 -29.55
CA ASP A 54 -12.88 8.66 -30.03
C ASP A 54 -12.80 8.59 -31.56
N TYR A 55 -12.02 7.62 -32.01
CA TYR A 55 -11.78 7.40 -33.44
C TYR A 55 -12.04 5.95 -33.85
N LEU A 56 -13.03 5.32 -33.22
CA LEU A 56 -13.44 3.92 -33.48
C LEU A 56 -13.83 3.64 -34.94
N SER A 57 -14.34 4.64 -35.64
CA SER A 57 -14.93 4.50 -36.95
C SER A 57 -14.06 5.02 -38.10
N ILE A 58 -12.88 5.54 -37.83
CA ILE A 58 -12.04 6.15 -38.87
C ILE A 58 -11.01 5.13 -39.37
N SER A 59 -11.19 4.70 -40.63
CA SER A 59 -10.28 3.77 -41.28
C SER A 59 -9.06 4.42 -41.95
N ASN A 60 -9.11 5.75 -42.17
CA ASN A 60 -8.01 6.47 -42.79
C ASN A 60 -7.18 7.23 -41.75
N VAL A 61 -5.94 6.80 -41.58
CA VAL A 61 -5.02 7.36 -40.56
C VAL A 61 -4.66 8.82 -40.82
N ASP A 62 -4.57 9.26 -42.08
CA ASP A 62 -4.24 10.64 -42.40
C ASP A 62 -5.36 11.61 -42.00
N VAL A 63 -6.61 11.19 -42.25
CA VAL A 63 -7.81 11.96 -41.80
C VAL A 63 -7.87 11.99 -40.28
N LEU A 64 -7.57 10.87 -39.63
CA LEU A 64 -7.52 10.78 -38.18
C LEU A 64 -6.48 11.76 -37.60
N LEU A 65 -5.26 11.73 -38.10
CA LEU A 65 -4.18 12.60 -37.63
C LEU A 65 -4.52 14.08 -37.87
N SER A 66 -5.11 14.44 -39.02
CA SER A 66 -5.55 15.81 -39.29
C SER A 66 -6.57 16.28 -38.24
N ASN A 67 -7.61 15.49 -37.97
CA ASN A 67 -8.63 15.84 -36.97
C ASN A 67 -8.05 15.97 -35.55
N VAL A 68 -7.11 15.09 -35.20
CA VAL A 68 -6.44 15.16 -33.88
C VAL A 68 -5.59 16.43 -33.77
N VAL A 69 -4.90 16.82 -34.85
CA VAL A 69 -4.10 18.06 -34.89
C VAL A 69 -5.00 19.31 -34.76
N ASP A 70 -6.09 19.34 -35.53
CA ASP A 70 -7.03 20.47 -35.48
C ASP A 70 -7.61 20.64 -34.06
N GLU A 71 -7.94 19.56 -33.39
CA GLU A 71 -8.48 19.62 -32.03
C GLU A 71 -7.39 19.93 -30.99
N TYR A 72 -6.15 19.46 -31.21
CA TYR A 72 -5.00 19.80 -30.37
C TYR A 72 -4.72 21.30 -30.42
N GLU A 73 -4.72 21.93 -31.61
CA GLU A 73 -4.51 23.36 -31.77
C GLU A 73 -5.61 24.19 -31.11
N LYS A 74 -6.88 23.78 -31.26
CA LYS A 74 -8.04 24.47 -30.62
C LYS A 74 -8.01 24.35 -29.10
N THR A 75 -7.64 23.19 -28.59
CA THR A 75 -7.74 22.92 -27.16
C THR A 75 -6.49 23.33 -26.41
N SER A 76 -5.32 23.33 -27.04
CA SER A 76 -4.01 23.59 -26.40
C SER A 76 -3.85 22.83 -25.07
N PRO A 77 -3.85 21.48 -25.08
CA PRO A 77 -3.81 20.70 -23.87
C PRO A 77 -2.40 20.71 -23.25
N ASP A 78 -2.32 20.52 -21.93
CA ASP A 78 -1.05 20.39 -21.23
C ASP A 78 -0.45 18.98 -21.39
N VAL A 79 -1.29 17.96 -21.61
CA VAL A 79 -0.91 16.54 -21.77
C VAL A 79 -1.85 15.88 -22.78
N VAL A 80 -1.29 15.03 -23.64
CA VAL A 80 -2.05 14.18 -24.57
C VAL A 80 -1.94 12.71 -24.16
N ILE A 81 -3.07 12.02 -24.08
CA ILE A 81 -3.13 10.56 -23.93
C ILE A 81 -3.54 9.96 -25.28
N LEU A 82 -2.73 9.04 -25.78
CA LEU A 82 -3.04 8.23 -26.97
C LEU A 82 -3.30 6.80 -26.52
N ASP A 83 -4.55 6.38 -26.45
CA ASP A 83 -4.92 5.07 -25.93
C ASP A 83 -5.29 4.09 -27.06
N GLY A 84 -4.48 3.04 -27.17
CA GLY A 84 -4.62 2.03 -28.21
C GLY A 84 -3.72 2.29 -29.43
N ILE A 85 -2.49 2.77 -29.24
CA ILE A 85 -1.55 3.07 -30.34
C ILE A 85 -1.24 1.87 -31.25
N ASN A 86 -1.66 0.65 -30.87
CA ASN A 86 -1.62 -0.53 -31.76
C ASN A 86 -2.49 -0.35 -33.01
N ALA A 87 -3.50 0.53 -32.98
CA ALA A 87 -4.32 0.87 -34.14
C ALA A 87 -3.57 1.72 -35.18
N LEU A 88 -2.47 2.35 -34.77
CA LEU A 88 -1.66 3.18 -35.63
C LEU A 88 -0.60 2.37 -36.40
N PRO A 89 -0.13 2.83 -37.57
CA PRO A 89 0.99 2.19 -38.25
C PRO A 89 2.23 2.15 -37.35
N GLN A 90 2.84 0.97 -37.23
CA GLN A 90 3.98 0.74 -36.34
C GLN A 90 5.33 1.08 -37.02
N SER A 91 5.31 1.98 -37.99
CA SER A 91 6.50 2.44 -38.70
C SER A 91 7.28 3.50 -37.93
N ARG A 92 8.54 3.68 -38.31
CA ARG A 92 9.38 4.73 -37.76
C ARG A 92 8.85 6.13 -38.09
N GLU A 93 8.33 6.30 -39.29
CA GLU A 93 7.79 7.55 -39.80
C GLU A 93 6.54 7.95 -39.02
N ALA A 94 5.61 7.02 -38.78
CA ALA A 94 4.40 7.27 -37.98
C ALA A 94 4.75 7.67 -36.54
N ALA A 95 5.64 6.95 -35.90
CA ALA A 95 6.08 7.27 -34.54
C ALA A 95 6.77 8.63 -34.48
N ALA A 96 7.65 8.96 -35.44
CA ALA A 96 8.33 10.25 -35.50
C ALA A 96 7.37 11.41 -35.80
N SER A 97 6.34 11.20 -36.63
CA SER A 97 5.33 12.21 -36.94
C SER A 97 4.53 12.56 -35.70
N ILE A 98 4.05 11.59 -34.96
CA ILE A 98 3.30 11.80 -33.71
C ILE A 98 4.15 12.58 -32.70
N TYR A 99 5.43 12.21 -32.54
CA TYR A 99 6.33 12.92 -31.63
C TYR A 99 6.56 14.39 -32.04
N ARG A 100 6.50 14.71 -33.33
CA ARG A 100 6.69 16.09 -33.82
C ARG A 100 5.43 16.95 -33.78
N ILE A 101 4.25 16.33 -33.89
CA ILE A 101 2.96 17.03 -33.89
C ILE A 101 2.69 17.64 -32.51
N PHE A 102 2.92 16.87 -31.44
CA PHE A 102 2.60 17.32 -30.10
C PHE A 102 3.83 17.92 -29.42
N HIS A 103 3.72 19.18 -29.04
CA HIS A 103 4.77 19.88 -28.26
C HIS A 103 4.60 19.70 -26.74
N THR A 104 3.54 19.03 -26.31
CA THR A 104 3.23 18.69 -24.91
C THR A 104 3.59 17.25 -24.60
N PRO A 105 3.75 16.87 -23.31
CA PRO A 105 3.97 15.48 -22.92
C PRO A 105 2.90 14.53 -23.47
N ILE A 106 3.33 13.36 -23.94
CA ILE A 106 2.47 12.32 -24.50
C ILE A 106 2.52 11.10 -23.62
N ILE A 107 1.35 10.58 -23.24
CA ILE A 107 1.19 9.28 -22.61
C ILE A 107 0.60 8.30 -23.64
N ALA A 108 1.45 7.51 -24.27
CA ALA A 108 1.03 6.52 -25.25
C ALA A 108 0.77 5.17 -24.55
N ILE A 109 -0.39 4.57 -24.85
CA ILE A 109 -0.84 3.29 -24.28
C ILE A 109 -1.00 2.28 -25.40
N GLY A 110 -0.40 1.11 -25.22
CA GLY A 110 -0.52 0.00 -26.14
C GLY A 110 -0.56 -1.36 -25.46
N GLU A 111 -0.70 -2.40 -26.26
CA GLU A 111 -0.62 -3.78 -25.83
C GLU A 111 0.83 -4.28 -25.83
N GLU A 112 1.06 -5.56 -25.49
CA GLU A 112 2.40 -6.14 -25.33
C GLU A 112 3.30 -6.02 -26.56
N GLN A 113 2.70 -6.05 -27.77
CA GLN A 113 3.44 -5.93 -29.04
C GLN A 113 4.20 -4.60 -29.17
N ILE A 114 3.76 -3.58 -28.45
CA ILE A 114 4.40 -2.24 -28.47
C ILE A 114 5.80 -2.27 -27.88
N ALA A 115 6.14 -3.23 -27.02
CA ALA A 115 7.46 -3.30 -26.34
C ALA A 115 8.66 -3.28 -27.33
N GLY A 116 8.52 -3.87 -28.52
CA GLY A 116 9.54 -3.89 -29.58
C GLY A 116 9.34 -2.86 -30.69
N SER A 117 8.35 -1.98 -30.59
CA SER A 117 7.98 -1.04 -31.64
C SER A 117 8.86 0.21 -31.68
N HIS A 118 8.76 0.97 -32.78
CA HIS A 118 9.39 2.29 -32.89
C HIS A 118 8.87 3.30 -31.85
N PHE A 119 7.62 3.17 -31.40
CA PHE A 119 7.07 3.98 -30.31
C PHE A 119 7.83 3.73 -28.99
N ALA A 120 8.12 2.48 -28.66
CA ALA A 120 8.91 2.16 -27.48
C ALA A 120 10.35 2.66 -27.58
N TYR A 121 10.92 2.62 -28.80
CA TYR A 121 12.28 3.11 -29.04
C TYR A 121 12.42 4.61 -28.81
N ILE A 122 11.50 5.44 -29.30
CA ILE A 122 11.55 6.91 -29.16
C ILE A 122 11.10 7.40 -27.78
N ALA A 123 10.26 6.65 -27.07
CA ALA A 123 9.76 7.04 -25.76
C ALA A 123 10.90 7.31 -24.77
N ASP A 124 10.78 8.36 -23.94
CA ASP A 124 11.73 8.68 -22.88
C ASP A 124 11.61 7.71 -21.71
N THR A 125 10.40 7.27 -21.42
CA THR A 125 10.12 6.27 -20.39
C THR A 125 9.19 5.19 -20.94
N LEU A 126 9.54 3.93 -20.71
CA LEU A 126 8.74 2.77 -21.07
C LEU A 126 8.33 2.02 -19.80
N LEU A 127 7.03 1.96 -19.57
CA LEU A 127 6.44 1.27 -18.41
C LEU A 127 5.68 0.04 -18.89
N GLU A 128 5.96 -1.09 -18.27
CA GLU A 128 5.14 -2.30 -18.36
C GLU A 128 4.14 -2.30 -17.22
N VAL A 129 2.85 -2.46 -17.56
CA VAL A 129 1.76 -2.52 -16.60
C VAL A 129 1.15 -3.91 -16.68
N SER A 130 1.21 -4.66 -15.60
CA SER A 130 0.75 -6.04 -15.54
C SER A 130 -0.23 -6.27 -14.39
N GLN A 131 -0.98 -7.37 -14.51
CA GLN A 131 -1.84 -7.88 -13.46
C GLN A 131 -1.48 -9.34 -13.23
N VAL A 132 -1.23 -9.69 -11.98
CA VAL A 132 -0.85 -11.04 -11.56
C VAL A 132 -1.85 -11.52 -10.51
N PHE A 133 -2.29 -12.77 -10.65
CA PHE A 133 -3.05 -13.48 -9.62
C PHE A 133 -2.13 -14.48 -8.92
N HIS A 134 -2.06 -14.39 -7.61
CA HIS A 134 -1.32 -15.34 -6.80
C HIS A 134 -2.18 -15.79 -5.61
N ARG A 135 -2.42 -17.10 -5.50
CA ARG A 135 -3.27 -17.70 -4.45
C ARG A 135 -4.63 -16.99 -4.27
N GLY A 136 -5.26 -16.56 -5.39
CA GLY A 136 -6.55 -15.87 -5.37
C GLY A 136 -6.49 -14.36 -5.10
N ALA A 137 -5.38 -13.82 -4.68
CA ALA A 137 -5.19 -12.36 -4.55
C ALA A 137 -4.73 -11.75 -5.88
N ARG A 138 -5.26 -10.57 -6.18
CA ARG A 138 -4.93 -9.80 -7.38
C ARG A 138 -3.93 -8.69 -7.06
N TYR A 139 -2.87 -8.61 -7.87
CA TYR A 139 -1.85 -7.57 -7.78
C TYR A 139 -1.72 -6.87 -9.12
N ARG A 140 -1.65 -5.54 -9.11
CA ARG A 140 -1.24 -4.76 -10.26
C ARG A 140 0.17 -4.24 -10.06
N LYS A 141 1.01 -4.38 -11.08
CA LYS A 141 2.42 -3.98 -11.06
C LYS A 141 2.74 -3.01 -12.18
N ILE A 142 3.59 -2.05 -11.88
CA ILE A 142 4.28 -1.20 -12.85
C ILE A 142 5.74 -1.58 -12.80
N ARG A 143 6.34 -1.91 -13.94
CA ARG A 143 7.78 -2.11 -14.09
C ARG A 143 8.35 -1.03 -15.00
N VAL A 144 9.40 -0.36 -14.55
CA VAL A 144 10.15 0.59 -15.37
C VAL A 144 11.09 -0.21 -16.28
N VAL A 145 10.74 -0.33 -17.56
CA VAL A 145 11.53 -1.09 -18.53
C VAL A 145 12.67 -0.23 -19.09
N LYS A 146 12.37 1.04 -19.33
CA LYS A 146 13.32 2.03 -19.87
C LYS A 146 13.02 3.39 -19.26
N THR A 147 14.04 4.16 -18.97
CA THR A 147 13.92 5.58 -18.66
C THR A 147 15.19 6.32 -19.07
N ARG A 148 15.03 7.56 -19.57
CA ARG A 148 16.13 8.50 -19.81
C ARG A 148 16.26 9.51 -18.67
N LEU A 149 15.20 9.69 -17.90
CA LEU A 149 15.06 10.70 -16.85
C LEU A 149 14.41 10.04 -15.62
N GLY A 150 15.18 9.50 -14.67
CA GLY A 150 14.54 8.98 -13.46
C GLY A 150 15.13 7.67 -12.90
N PRO A 151 14.35 6.94 -12.14
CA PRO A 151 14.83 5.73 -11.44
C PRO A 151 15.30 4.66 -12.41
N SER A 152 16.25 3.84 -11.93
CA SER A 152 16.89 2.80 -12.73
C SER A 152 15.89 1.84 -13.38
N PRO A 153 16.14 1.40 -14.63
CA PRO A 153 15.38 0.33 -15.24
C PRO A 153 15.30 -0.91 -14.34
N GLY A 154 14.15 -1.61 -14.36
CA GLY A 154 13.89 -2.77 -13.53
C GLY A 154 13.19 -2.47 -12.20
N ALA A 155 13.01 -1.21 -11.82
CA ALA A 155 12.21 -0.86 -10.65
C ALA A 155 10.75 -1.32 -10.81
N GLU A 156 10.22 -2.01 -9.81
CA GLU A 156 8.84 -2.51 -9.76
C GLU A 156 8.08 -1.88 -8.61
N PHE A 157 6.82 -1.52 -8.87
CA PHE A 157 5.90 -0.97 -7.88
C PHE A 157 4.56 -1.68 -7.98
N TYR A 158 3.96 -1.95 -6.85
CA TYR A 158 2.54 -2.29 -6.80
C TYR A 158 1.69 -1.03 -6.91
N PHE A 159 0.49 -1.16 -7.46
CA PHE A 159 -0.49 -0.08 -7.45
C PHE A 159 -1.91 -0.64 -7.35
N THR A 160 -2.81 0.18 -6.82
CA THR A 160 -4.24 -0.11 -6.76
C THR A 160 -5.04 0.95 -7.48
N ILE A 161 -6.25 0.59 -7.88
CA ILE A 161 -7.22 1.47 -8.53
C ILE A 161 -8.50 1.40 -7.72
N SER A 162 -8.96 2.55 -7.24
CA SER A 162 -10.19 2.69 -6.46
C SER A 162 -10.99 3.91 -6.90
N ARG A 163 -12.10 4.18 -6.22
CA ARG A 163 -12.87 5.42 -6.40
C ARG A 163 -12.10 6.69 -6.01
N ARG A 164 -11.00 6.55 -5.30
CA ARG A 164 -10.08 7.65 -4.94
C ARG A 164 -8.94 7.82 -5.94
N GLY A 165 -9.01 7.13 -7.06
CA GLY A 165 -8.02 7.17 -8.11
C GLY A 165 -7.03 6.01 -8.08
N VAL A 166 -5.79 6.30 -8.42
CA VAL A 166 -4.68 5.34 -8.46
C VAL A 166 -3.70 5.64 -7.34
N ARG A 167 -3.35 4.62 -6.57
CA ARG A 167 -2.36 4.71 -5.50
C ARG A 167 -1.20 3.78 -5.78
N ILE A 168 0.02 4.30 -5.75
CA ILE A 168 1.23 3.49 -5.73
C ILE A 168 1.45 2.97 -4.32
N VAL A 169 1.72 1.66 -4.19
CA VAL A 169 2.04 0.98 -2.93
C VAL A 169 3.56 0.79 -2.88
N PRO A 170 4.28 1.70 -2.22
CA PRO A 170 5.73 1.61 -2.12
C PRO A 170 6.12 0.52 -1.14
N ARG A 171 7.18 -0.23 -1.43
CA ARG A 171 7.75 -1.16 -0.46
C ARG A 171 8.25 -0.41 0.77
N TRP A 172 7.95 -0.95 1.93
CA TRP A 172 8.43 -0.39 3.18
C TRP A 172 9.96 -0.49 3.29
N SER A 173 10.57 0.53 3.89
CA SER A 173 11.98 0.51 4.25
C SER A 173 12.20 1.15 5.62
N GLN A 174 13.22 0.70 6.32
CA GLN A 174 13.59 1.25 7.63
C GLN A 174 14.01 2.73 7.57
N SER A 175 14.40 3.24 6.41
CA SER A 175 14.75 4.65 6.22
C SER A 175 13.55 5.60 6.39
N ARG A 176 12.33 5.07 6.38
CA ARG A 176 11.08 5.82 6.60
C ARG A 176 10.68 5.94 8.07
N LEU A 177 11.42 5.33 8.97
CA LEU A 177 11.13 5.42 10.41
C LEU A 177 11.25 6.85 10.92
N GLY A 178 10.20 7.34 11.56
CA GLY A 178 10.23 8.60 12.29
C GLY A 178 11.24 8.55 13.44
N LYS A 179 11.72 9.72 13.84
CA LYS A 179 12.69 9.83 14.96
C LYS A 179 12.00 10.00 16.32
N GLU A 180 10.80 10.53 16.32
CA GLU A 180 10.03 10.82 17.51
C GLU A 180 9.01 9.73 17.81
N VAL A 181 8.77 9.49 19.09
CA VAL A 181 7.73 8.57 19.55
C VAL A 181 6.36 9.25 19.35
N ILE A 182 5.49 8.64 18.55
CA ILE A 182 4.14 9.14 18.27
C ILE A 182 3.08 8.55 19.21
N ALA A 183 3.35 7.38 19.79
CA ALA A 183 2.46 6.73 20.75
C ALA A 183 3.25 5.82 21.69
N SER A 184 2.79 5.70 22.94
CA SER A 184 3.35 4.81 23.96
C SER A 184 2.23 4.17 24.77
N PRO A 185 2.40 2.94 25.30
CA PRO A 185 1.43 2.34 26.20
C PRO A 185 1.34 3.12 27.52
N SER A 186 0.19 3.08 28.18
CA SER A 186 -0.04 3.78 29.45
C SER A 186 0.77 3.20 30.61
N GLY A 187 1.16 1.93 30.52
CA GLY A 187 1.79 1.18 31.60
C GLY A 187 0.85 0.81 32.74
N LYS A 188 -0.46 0.86 32.51
CA LYS A 188 -1.45 0.48 33.53
C LYS A 188 -1.68 -1.03 33.55
N ARG A 189 -1.83 -1.64 32.36
CA ARG A 189 -2.12 -3.07 32.18
C ARG A 189 -0.89 -3.89 31.82
N VAL A 190 0.07 -3.26 31.12
CA VAL A 190 1.38 -3.85 30.82
C VAL A 190 2.43 -3.08 31.62
N VAL A 191 3.00 -3.72 32.63
CA VAL A 191 3.97 -3.11 33.52
C VAL A 191 5.32 -3.81 33.36
N PHE A 192 6.36 -3.03 33.07
CA PHE A 192 7.74 -3.52 33.12
C PHE A 192 8.31 -3.27 34.50
N ALA A 193 8.86 -4.30 35.13
CA ALA A 193 9.57 -4.14 36.41
C ALA A 193 10.77 -3.18 36.25
N GLU A 194 11.23 -2.64 37.34
CA GLU A 194 12.22 -1.56 37.36
C GLU A 194 13.53 -1.94 36.61
N ASP A 195 13.99 -3.17 36.77
CA ASP A 195 15.16 -3.73 36.08
C ASP A 195 14.98 -3.79 34.56
N VAL A 196 13.77 -4.16 34.09
CA VAL A 196 13.40 -4.12 32.69
C VAL A 196 13.27 -2.69 32.21
N ALA A 197 12.60 -1.84 32.98
CA ALA A 197 12.41 -0.43 32.65
C ALA A 197 13.74 0.29 32.52
N GLU A 198 14.71 0.08 33.44
CA GLU A 198 16.05 0.62 33.31
C GLU A 198 16.80 0.12 32.06
N SER A 199 16.67 -1.16 31.76
CA SER A 199 17.29 -1.74 30.55
C SER A 199 16.65 -1.18 29.27
N LEU A 200 15.33 -0.98 29.27
CA LEU A 200 14.57 -0.32 28.21
C LEU A 200 14.98 1.14 28.06
N VAL A 201 15.06 1.86 29.19
CA VAL A 201 15.44 3.27 29.21
C VAL A 201 16.89 3.46 28.77
N ARG A 202 17.83 2.62 29.20
CA ARG A 202 19.24 2.69 28.73
C ARG A 202 19.35 2.44 27.22
N ALA A 203 18.54 1.54 26.66
CA ALA A 203 18.47 1.33 25.21
C ALA A 203 17.73 2.48 24.49
N ALA A 204 16.72 3.06 25.14
CA ALA A 204 15.90 4.15 24.62
C ALA A 204 16.47 5.55 24.92
N LEU A 205 17.44 5.70 25.85
CA LEU A 205 18.06 6.99 26.25
C LEU A 205 18.69 7.76 25.06
N ARG A 206 18.87 7.13 23.94
CA ARG A 206 19.20 7.84 22.70
C ARG A 206 17.97 8.47 22.03
N ARG A 207 16.71 8.16 22.43
CA ARG A 207 15.48 8.56 21.71
C ARG A 207 14.24 8.84 22.59
N GLY A 208 14.33 8.90 23.92
CA GLY A 208 13.18 9.23 24.79
C GLY A 208 12.38 8.03 25.30
N ARG A 209 11.06 8.19 25.54
CA ARG A 209 10.19 7.18 26.17
C ARG A 209 9.99 5.93 25.30
N PRO A 210 9.78 4.73 25.90
CA PRO A 210 9.37 3.54 25.16
C PRO A 210 8.08 3.80 24.39
N GLY A 211 8.05 3.42 23.11
CA GLY A 211 6.87 3.61 22.27
C GLY A 211 7.16 3.32 20.81
N VAL A 212 6.18 3.61 19.96
CA VAL A 212 6.26 3.43 18.52
C VAL A 212 6.46 4.77 17.82
N THR A 213 7.19 4.77 16.72
CA THR A 213 7.46 5.94 15.89
C THR A 213 6.66 5.89 14.60
N ALA A 214 6.50 7.03 13.93
CA ALA A 214 5.87 7.08 12.62
C ALA A 214 6.52 6.08 11.65
N GLY A 215 5.71 5.37 10.87
CA GLY A 215 6.15 4.37 9.92
C GLY A 215 6.75 3.10 10.53
N SER A 216 6.74 2.92 11.86
CA SER A 216 7.25 1.70 12.51
C SER A 216 6.35 0.49 12.27
N ARG A 217 6.96 -0.69 12.26
CA ARG A 217 6.26 -1.99 12.18
C ARG A 217 6.74 -2.90 13.29
N VAL A 218 5.81 -3.27 14.15
CA VAL A 218 6.04 -4.22 15.24
C VAL A 218 5.34 -5.54 14.89
N GLY A 219 6.11 -6.61 14.81
CA GLY A 219 5.58 -7.97 14.68
C GLY A 219 5.39 -8.58 16.06
N VAL A 220 4.21 -9.11 16.33
CA VAL A 220 3.85 -9.77 17.58
C VAL A 220 3.39 -11.19 17.29
N PHE A 221 4.17 -12.16 17.74
CA PHE A 221 3.87 -13.59 17.57
C PHE A 221 3.31 -14.13 18.86
N LEU A 222 2.06 -14.54 18.83
CA LEU A 222 1.28 -14.96 19.98
C LEU A 222 1.16 -16.48 20.03
N CYS A 223 1.33 -17.06 21.22
CA CYS A 223 0.98 -18.44 21.46
C CYS A 223 -0.54 -18.67 21.34
N GLU A 224 -0.98 -19.91 21.18
CA GLU A 224 -2.41 -20.25 21.12
C GLU A 224 -3.11 -20.20 22.49
N HIS A 225 -2.34 -20.15 23.57
CA HIS A 225 -2.87 -20.08 24.92
C HIS A 225 -3.65 -18.78 25.16
N PRO A 226 -4.78 -18.78 25.92
CA PRO A 226 -5.61 -17.60 26.16
C PRO A 226 -4.88 -16.38 26.74
N ILE A 227 -3.81 -16.60 27.54
CA ILE A 227 -3.00 -15.50 28.08
C ILE A 227 -2.35 -14.65 26.98
N CYS A 228 -1.96 -15.26 25.85
CA CYS A 228 -1.36 -14.50 24.76
C CYS A 228 -2.36 -13.55 24.09
N LEU A 229 -3.62 -13.94 23.98
CA LEU A 229 -4.68 -13.03 23.54
C LEU A 229 -4.86 -11.88 24.54
N ARG A 230 -4.82 -12.19 25.83
CA ARG A 230 -4.92 -11.19 26.89
C ARG A 230 -3.76 -10.20 26.89
N ILE A 231 -2.54 -10.66 26.62
CA ILE A 231 -1.36 -9.79 26.43
C ILE A 231 -1.62 -8.79 25.31
N SER A 232 -2.10 -9.28 24.17
CA SER A 232 -2.43 -8.43 23.02
C SER A 232 -3.48 -7.36 23.38
N ALA A 233 -4.55 -7.76 24.07
CA ALA A 233 -5.61 -6.86 24.53
C ALA A 233 -5.10 -5.83 25.56
N ALA A 234 -4.22 -6.22 26.49
CA ALA A 234 -3.62 -5.33 27.45
C ALA A 234 -2.79 -4.21 26.78
N TYR A 235 -1.96 -4.57 25.81
CA TYR A 235 -1.22 -3.59 25.01
C TYR A 235 -2.15 -2.67 24.23
N LEU A 236 -3.16 -3.20 23.58
CA LEU A 236 -4.15 -2.43 22.84
C LEU A 236 -4.82 -1.38 23.75
N CYS A 237 -5.31 -1.81 24.92
CA CYS A 237 -5.95 -0.91 25.88
C CYS A 237 -4.98 0.15 26.42
N ASP A 238 -3.73 -0.22 26.69
CA ASP A 238 -2.70 0.72 27.16
C ASP A 238 -2.34 1.77 26.10
N TYR A 239 -2.34 1.40 24.82
CA TYR A 239 -2.15 2.36 23.73
C TYR A 239 -3.36 3.28 23.57
N MET A 240 -4.59 2.75 23.69
CA MET A 240 -5.82 3.53 23.58
C MET A 240 -5.95 4.60 24.67
N ASP A 241 -5.35 4.40 25.84
CA ASP A 241 -5.34 5.41 26.91
C ASP A 241 -4.53 6.67 26.51
N ASN A 242 -3.63 6.58 25.51
CA ASN A 242 -2.69 7.66 25.17
C ASN A 242 -2.65 8.06 23.69
N ALA A 243 -3.31 7.30 22.82
CA ALA A 243 -3.26 7.54 21.38
C ALA A 243 -4.59 7.14 20.71
N LYS A 244 -4.85 7.69 19.52
CA LYS A 244 -5.91 7.21 18.66
C LYS A 244 -5.45 5.90 18.01
N VAL A 245 -6.13 4.81 18.36
CA VAL A 245 -5.82 3.47 17.86
C VAL A 245 -6.93 3.00 16.93
N GLY A 246 -6.56 2.58 15.73
CA GLY A 246 -7.43 1.85 14.81
C GLY A 246 -7.17 0.35 14.95
N VAL A 247 -8.22 -0.45 15.01
CA VAL A 247 -8.12 -1.91 15.09
C VAL A 247 -8.71 -2.54 13.86
N LEU A 248 -7.89 -3.30 13.15
CA LEU A 248 -8.26 -4.09 11.99
C LEU A 248 -8.00 -5.56 12.30
N SER A 249 -9.04 -6.39 12.29
CA SER A 249 -8.92 -7.81 12.64
C SER A 249 -9.60 -8.70 11.61
N THR A 250 -9.13 -9.93 11.49
CA THR A 250 -9.80 -10.95 10.67
C THR A 250 -10.94 -11.65 11.42
N TYR A 251 -10.94 -11.56 12.76
CA TYR A 251 -11.99 -12.07 13.64
C TYR A 251 -12.04 -11.28 14.98
N PRO A 252 -13.22 -11.20 15.66
CA PRO A 252 -13.48 -10.21 16.73
C PRO A 252 -12.91 -10.59 18.11
N TYR A 253 -11.84 -11.40 18.18
CA TYR A 253 -11.37 -11.90 19.49
C TYR A 253 -10.61 -10.86 20.31
N VAL A 254 -9.89 -9.95 19.68
CA VAL A 254 -9.13 -8.94 20.42
C VAL A 254 -10.06 -7.91 21.07
N GLY A 255 -11.14 -7.52 20.40
CA GLY A 255 -12.17 -6.64 20.96
C GLY A 255 -12.88 -7.26 22.15
N ILE A 256 -13.22 -8.55 22.07
CA ILE A 256 -13.82 -9.31 23.18
C ILE A 256 -12.85 -9.35 24.38
N ALA A 257 -11.57 -9.67 24.14
CA ALA A 257 -10.56 -9.72 25.20
C ALA A 257 -10.32 -8.34 25.83
N ALA A 258 -10.33 -7.28 25.04
CA ALA A 258 -10.18 -5.91 25.50
C ALA A 258 -11.38 -5.46 26.37
N ALA A 259 -12.60 -5.84 25.98
CA ALA A 259 -13.81 -5.58 26.79
C ALA A 259 -13.73 -6.24 28.17
N HIS A 260 -13.18 -7.45 28.29
CA HIS A 260 -12.93 -8.11 29.57
C HIS A 260 -11.87 -7.38 30.43
N MET A 261 -11.01 -6.57 29.82
CA MET A 261 -10.05 -5.72 30.51
C MET A 261 -10.57 -4.29 30.78
N GLY A 262 -11.87 -4.06 30.56
CA GLY A 262 -12.52 -2.79 30.82
C GLY A 262 -12.21 -1.69 29.81
N CYS A 263 -11.77 -2.01 28.60
CA CYS A 263 -11.65 -1.04 27.52
C CYS A 263 -12.57 -1.36 26.32
N GLY A 264 -13.30 -0.33 25.86
CA GLY A 264 -14.13 -0.43 24.67
C GLY A 264 -13.28 -0.21 23.43
N VAL A 265 -13.29 -1.19 22.52
CA VAL A 265 -12.54 -1.13 21.25
C VAL A 265 -13.55 -1.03 20.11
N ASN A 266 -13.37 -0.04 19.24
CA ASN A 266 -14.03 -0.02 17.95
C ASN A 266 -13.19 -0.84 16.96
N GLU A 267 -13.54 -2.11 16.82
CA GLU A 267 -12.83 -3.07 16.01
C GLU A 267 -13.47 -3.19 14.63
N GLU A 268 -12.70 -2.94 13.59
CA GLU A 268 -13.13 -3.16 12.21
C GLU A 268 -12.77 -4.60 11.81
N VAL A 269 -13.78 -5.45 11.73
CA VAL A 269 -13.60 -6.86 11.36
C VAL A 269 -13.68 -7.02 9.86
N VAL A 270 -12.57 -7.43 9.24
CA VAL A 270 -12.46 -7.70 7.81
C VAL A 270 -12.04 -9.15 7.62
N PRO A 271 -12.93 -10.03 7.12
CA PRO A 271 -12.58 -11.43 6.92
C PRO A 271 -11.30 -11.58 6.07
N ALA A 272 -10.45 -12.55 6.40
CA ALA A 272 -9.21 -12.79 5.68
C ALA A 272 -9.44 -12.98 4.17
N SER A 273 -10.56 -13.62 3.78
CA SER A 273 -10.97 -13.76 2.37
C SER A 273 -11.15 -12.42 1.66
N ALA A 274 -11.66 -11.40 2.33
CA ALA A 274 -11.84 -10.06 1.78
C ALA A 274 -10.52 -9.29 1.68
N LEU A 275 -9.52 -9.62 2.51
CA LEU A 275 -8.17 -9.04 2.42
C LEU A 275 -7.37 -9.53 1.19
N GLY A 276 -7.94 -10.41 0.37
CA GLY A 276 -7.48 -10.70 -1.00
C GLY A 276 -7.75 -9.55 -1.99
N GLU A 277 -8.70 -8.65 -1.67
CA GLU A 277 -9.12 -7.51 -2.50
C GLU A 277 -8.75 -6.17 -1.85
N ASP A 278 -8.20 -5.25 -2.66
CA ASP A 278 -7.73 -3.95 -2.16
C ASP A 278 -8.87 -3.04 -1.69
N LEU A 279 -10.06 -3.18 -2.31
CA LEU A 279 -11.23 -2.35 -1.98
C LEU A 279 -11.69 -2.56 -0.53
N ALA A 280 -11.76 -3.81 -0.08
CA ALA A 280 -12.19 -4.12 1.30
C ALA A 280 -11.21 -3.56 2.32
N LEU A 281 -9.90 -3.61 2.03
CA LEU A 281 -8.87 -3.03 2.88
C LEU A 281 -8.96 -1.50 2.90
N GLU A 282 -9.19 -0.86 1.75
CA GLU A 282 -9.34 0.60 1.66
C GLU A 282 -10.57 1.07 2.46
N GLU A 283 -11.72 0.42 2.31
CA GLU A 283 -12.94 0.74 3.06
C GLU A 283 -12.76 0.57 4.58
N ALA A 284 -12.03 -0.47 5.01
CA ALA A 284 -11.72 -0.67 6.42
C ALA A 284 -10.81 0.44 6.98
N LEU A 285 -9.79 0.85 6.22
CA LEU A 285 -8.89 1.92 6.61
C LEU A 285 -9.60 3.29 6.67
N GLU A 286 -10.61 3.52 5.83
CA GLU A 286 -11.46 4.71 5.90
C GLU A 286 -12.23 4.80 7.23
N ARG A 287 -12.75 3.67 7.70
CA ARG A 287 -13.47 3.62 8.99
C ARG A 287 -12.55 3.81 10.19
N ILE A 288 -11.32 3.33 10.11
CA ILE A 288 -10.28 3.56 11.12
C ILE A 288 -9.87 5.04 11.15
N GLY A 289 -9.81 5.69 9.99
CA GLY A 289 -9.42 7.10 9.85
C GLY A 289 -7.96 7.37 10.16
N ASP A 290 -7.65 8.53 10.75
CA ASP A 290 -6.31 9.03 11.06
C ASP A 290 -5.73 8.47 12.37
N ALA A 291 -5.67 7.14 12.52
CA ALA A 291 -5.12 6.49 13.69
C ALA A 291 -3.59 6.70 13.80
N ALA A 292 -3.08 7.02 14.98
CA ALA A 292 -1.65 7.08 15.26
C ALA A 292 -1.03 5.68 15.31
N VAL A 293 -1.81 4.69 15.77
CA VAL A 293 -1.42 3.27 15.81
C VAL A 293 -2.50 2.45 15.13
N VAL A 294 -2.10 1.59 14.20
CA VAL A 294 -3.00 0.60 13.60
C VAL A 294 -2.63 -0.78 14.15
N PHE A 295 -3.57 -1.39 14.84
CA PHE A 295 -3.43 -2.71 15.42
C PHE A 295 -4.06 -3.74 14.47
N LEU A 296 -3.22 -4.62 13.92
CA LEU A 296 -3.62 -5.65 12.97
C LEU A 296 -3.66 -7.00 13.69
N TYR A 297 -4.82 -7.63 13.75
CA TYR A 297 -5.00 -8.88 14.46
C TYR A 297 -5.50 -10.00 13.53
N GLY A 298 -4.87 -11.18 13.61
CA GLY A 298 -5.26 -12.36 12.84
C GLY A 298 -4.61 -12.45 11.46
N LEU A 299 -3.44 -11.85 11.26
CA LEU A 299 -2.72 -11.92 9.98
C LEU A 299 -2.23 -13.35 9.64
N GLU A 300 -2.25 -14.30 10.59
CA GLU A 300 -2.00 -15.72 10.33
C GLU A 300 -3.01 -16.29 9.33
N GLU A 301 -4.26 -15.86 9.33
CA GLU A 301 -5.25 -16.30 8.35
C GLU A 301 -4.92 -15.81 6.94
N VAL A 302 -4.49 -14.55 6.82
CA VAL A 302 -4.03 -13.99 5.54
C VAL A 302 -2.78 -14.74 5.04
N LEU A 303 -1.85 -15.05 5.96
CA LEU A 303 -0.66 -15.83 5.66
C LEU A 303 -1.01 -17.23 5.13
N HIS A 304 -1.94 -17.92 5.78
CA HIS A 304 -2.37 -19.26 5.36
C HIS A 304 -3.11 -19.24 4.02
N MET A 305 -4.00 -18.29 3.80
CA MET A 305 -4.80 -18.20 2.56
C MET A 305 -3.98 -17.72 1.36
N TYR A 306 -3.22 -16.66 1.53
CA TYR A 306 -2.60 -15.93 0.43
C TYR A 306 -1.07 -15.95 0.43
N GLY A 307 -0.47 -16.42 1.53
CA GLY A 307 0.98 -16.48 1.69
C GLY A 307 1.63 -15.15 2.06
N LEU A 308 2.95 -15.21 2.15
CA LEU A 308 3.80 -14.15 2.65
C LEU A 308 3.72 -12.85 1.85
N GLU A 309 3.62 -12.98 0.52
CA GLU A 309 3.56 -11.81 -0.38
C GLU A 309 2.32 -10.95 -0.10
N ARG A 310 1.17 -11.56 0.24
CA ARG A 310 -0.04 -10.81 0.56
C ARG A 310 0.07 -10.12 1.92
N VAL A 311 0.65 -10.77 2.92
CA VAL A 311 0.92 -10.14 4.22
C VAL A 311 1.81 -8.90 4.04
N ALA A 312 2.91 -9.03 3.29
CA ALA A 312 3.79 -7.90 2.98
C ALA A 312 3.04 -6.77 2.26
N TYR A 313 2.24 -7.13 1.26
CA TYR A 313 1.44 -6.17 0.51
C TYR A 313 0.42 -5.44 1.40
N VAL A 314 -0.31 -6.13 2.27
CA VAL A 314 -1.28 -5.52 3.20
C VAL A 314 -0.59 -4.50 4.10
N LEU A 315 0.57 -4.85 4.67
CA LEU A 315 1.36 -3.93 5.50
C LEU A 315 1.85 -2.71 4.70
N ASP A 316 2.30 -2.91 3.46
CA ASP A 316 2.75 -1.83 2.58
C ASP A 316 1.58 -0.94 2.15
N PHE A 317 0.42 -1.55 1.85
CA PHE A 317 -0.80 -0.84 1.50
C PHE A 317 -1.26 0.09 2.64
N ILE A 318 -1.32 -0.42 3.87
CA ILE A 318 -1.71 0.38 5.04
C ILE A 318 -0.78 1.59 5.19
N HIS A 319 0.53 1.41 5.10
CA HIS A 319 1.47 2.53 5.14
C HIS A 319 1.36 3.49 3.94
N SER A 320 0.86 3.04 2.80
CA SER A 320 0.59 3.94 1.67
C SER A 320 -0.62 4.85 1.90
N VAL A 321 -1.56 4.40 2.74
CA VAL A 321 -2.77 5.14 3.13
C VAL A 321 -2.52 5.97 4.38
N LEU A 322 -1.84 5.40 5.37
CA LEU A 322 -1.55 5.97 6.68
C LEU A 322 -0.03 6.01 6.95
N PRO A 323 0.71 6.88 6.26
CA PRO A 323 2.18 6.87 6.28
C PRO A 323 2.79 7.23 7.64
N GLU A 324 2.08 8.00 8.44
CA GLU A 324 2.54 8.45 9.77
C GLU A 324 2.14 7.46 10.89
N SER A 325 1.31 6.46 10.59
CA SER A 325 0.87 5.48 11.59
C SER A 325 1.96 4.47 11.89
N ALA A 326 2.01 4.02 13.15
CA ALA A 326 2.72 2.81 13.53
C ALA A 326 1.83 1.59 13.35
N LEU A 327 2.38 0.49 12.82
CA LEU A 327 1.65 -0.76 12.65
C LEU A 327 2.10 -1.78 13.69
N ILE A 328 1.14 -2.38 14.41
CA ILE A 328 1.36 -3.51 15.30
C ILE A 328 0.62 -4.71 14.71
N ALA A 329 1.37 -5.61 14.11
CA ALA A 329 0.85 -6.77 13.40
C ALA A 329 0.98 -8.03 14.26
N THR A 330 -0.13 -8.73 14.50
CA THR A 330 -0.15 -9.94 15.32
C THR A 330 -0.37 -11.20 14.47
N PHE A 331 0.31 -12.27 14.88
CA PHE A 331 0.22 -13.60 14.31
C PHE A 331 0.03 -14.61 15.45
N ARG A 332 -1.04 -15.39 15.43
CA ARG A 332 -1.35 -16.38 16.45
C ARG A 332 -1.02 -17.78 15.95
N GLY A 333 -0.36 -18.58 16.79
CA GLY A 333 -0.01 -19.96 16.45
C GLY A 333 1.01 -20.11 15.32
N VAL A 334 1.72 -19.04 14.99
CA VAL A 334 2.75 -19.04 13.94
C VAL A 334 4.11 -18.78 14.57
N GLU A 335 5.07 -19.63 14.28
CA GLU A 335 6.46 -19.39 14.63
C GLU A 335 7.04 -18.27 13.73
N PRO A 336 7.90 -17.38 14.28
CA PRO A 336 8.52 -16.35 13.48
C PRO A 336 9.47 -16.97 12.46
N VAL A 337 9.06 -16.94 11.20
CA VAL A 337 9.90 -17.38 10.08
C VAL A 337 10.78 -16.23 9.59
N SER A 338 11.95 -16.54 9.06
CA SER A 338 12.97 -15.55 8.66
C SER A 338 12.43 -14.51 7.66
N GLU A 339 11.55 -14.95 6.76
CA GLU A 339 10.92 -14.09 5.76
C GLU A 339 9.95 -13.08 6.36
N LEU A 340 9.30 -13.40 7.49
CA LEU A 340 8.45 -12.44 8.22
C LEU A 340 9.29 -11.43 9.01
N LEU A 341 10.41 -11.84 9.57
CA LEU A 341 11.23 -10.98 10.43
C LEU A 341 11.72 -9.71 9.72
N HIS A 342 12.05 -9.80 8.44
CA HIS A 342 12.55 -8.62 7.71
C HIS A 342 11.50 -7.55 7.44
N MET A 343 10.20 -7.90 7.53
CA MET A 343 9.09 -6.94 7.34
C MET A 343 8.90 -5.99 8.53
N PHE A 344 9.54 -6.28 9.67
CA PHE A 344 9.35 -5.54 10.91
C PHE A 344 10.66 -4.93 11.40
N ASN A 345 10.57 -3.78 12.06
CA ASN A 345 11.71 -3.18 12.76
C ASN A 345 11.86 -3.71 14.19
N THR A 346 10.78 -4.18 14.79
CA THR A 346 10.77 -4.81 16.11
C THR A 346 9.90 -6.06 16.08
N VAL A 347 10.33 -7.15 16.73
CA VAL A 347 9.60 -8.42 16.78
C VAL A 347 9.61 -8.96 18.19
N TRP A 348 8.41 -9.25 18.69
CA TRP A 348 8.16 -9.92 19.96
C TRP A 348 7.52 -11.27 19.72
N GLN A 349 7.97 -12.29 20.47
CA GLN A 349 7.33 -13.60 20.55
C GLN A 349 6.87 -13.85 21.98
N TYR A 350 5.60 -14.24 22.14
CA TYR A 350 4.97 -14.46 23.43
C TYR A 350 4.66 -15.93 23.62
N PHE A 351 5.02 -16.44 24.79
CA PHE A 351 4.68 -17.75 25.32
C PHE A 351 3.80 -17.59 26.57
N PRO A 352 3.23 -18.65 27.12
CA PRO A 352 2.33 -18.52 28.27
C PRO A 352 2.96 -17.90 29.52
N ASP A 353 4.25 -18.06 29.71
CA ASP A 353 5.01 -17.66 30.90
C ASP A 353 6.11 -16.64 30.63
N ARG A 354 6.39 -16.37 29.34
CA ARG A 354 7.51 -15.51 28.95
C ARG A 354 7.28 -14.79 27.62
N ALA A 355 8.04 -13.74 27.42
CA ALA A 355 8.18 -13.05 26.15
C ALA A 355 9.63 -13.01 25.71
N VAL A 356 9.87 -13.12 24.40
CA VAL A 356 11.20 -13.04 23.79
C VAL A 356 11.24 -11.90 22.81
N VAL A 357 12.23 -11.00 22.98
CA VAL A 357 12.54 -9.96 21.96
C VAL A 357 13.41 -10.60 20.89
N VAL A 358 12.81 -10.95 19.76
CA VAL A 358 13.50 -11.62 18.64
C VAL A 358 14.30 -10.63 17.81
N LYS A 359 13.76 -9.42 17.64
CA LYS A 359 14.38 -8.33 16.86
C LYS A 359 14.00 -6.98 17.48
N SER A 360 14.95 -6.06 17.52
CA SER A 360 14.69 -4.70 17.98
C SER A 360 15.45 -3.68 17.16
N ALA A 361 14.74 -2.69 16.62
CA ALA A 361 15.34 -1.53 15.95
C ALA A 361 16.21 -0.67 16.92
N LEU A 362 16.00 -0.81 18.23
CA LEU A 362 16.75 -0.11 19.26
C LEU A 362 18.05 -0.81 19.63
N GLY A 363 18.40 -1.90 18.94
CA GLY A 363 19.62 -2.67 19.21
C GLY A 363 19.58 -3.47 20.51
N TRP A 364 18.38 -3.81 20.97
CA TRP A 364 18.22 -4.70 22.11
C TRP A 364 18.78 -6.08 21.78
N PRO A 365 19.59 -6.66 22.65
CA PRO A 365 19.93 -8.06 22.55
C PRO A 365 18.65 -8.90 22.69
N VAL A 366 18.58 -10.02 21.99
CA VAL A 366 17.55 -11.04 22.22
C VAL A 366 17.50 -11.32 23.73
N ARG A 367 16.37 -11.03 24.36
CA ARG A 367 16.18 -11.22 25.80
C ARG A 367 14.85 -11.91 26.04
N GLU A 368 14.88 -12.74 27.05
CA GLU A 368 13.70 -13.39 27.60
C GLU A 368 13.23 -12.61 28.81
N LEU A 369 11.92 -12.35 28.87
CA LEU A 369 11.24 -11.72 29.98
C LEU A 369 10.23 -12.70 30.56
N LYS A 370 10.18 -12.88 31.86
CA LYS A 370 9.10 -13.61 32.53
C LYS A 370 7.84 -12.77 32.57
N ILE A 371 6.69 -13.43 32.39
CA ILE A 371 5.38 -12.81 32.47
C ILE A 371 4.69 -13.32 33.74
N ARG A 372 4.23 -12.39 34.59
CA ARG A 372 3.38 -12.66 35.73
C ARG A 372 2.03 -12.02 35.49
N ASP A 373 0.99 -12.82 35.55
CA ASP A 373 -0.39 -12.34 35.52
C ASP A 373 -0.87 -12.04 36.93
N GLU A 374 -1.16 -10.78 37.22
CA GLU A 374 -1.67 -10.29 38.52
C GLU A 374 -3.17 -9.98 38.49
N GLY A 375 -3.89 -10.45 37.46
CA GLY A 375 -5.33 -10.29 37.33
C GLY A 375 -5.73 -9.02 36.57
N ASP A 376 -5.44 -7.85 37.07
CA ASP A 376 -5.72 -6.56 36.43
C ASP A 376 -4.58 -6.08 35.52
N ARG A 377 -3.38 -6.62 35.72
CA ARG A 377 -2.17 -6.24 34.96
C ARG A 377 -1.25 -7.43 34.69
N LEU A 378 -0.38 -7.23 33.74
CA LEU A 378 0.68 -8.17 33.34
C LEU A 378 2.03 -7.54 33.66
N VAL A 379 2.83 -8.21 34.49
CA VAL A 379 4.12 -7.73 34.93
C VAL A 379 5.25 -8.48 34.23
N PHE A 380 6.14 -7.75 33.58
CA PHE A 380 7.29 -8.27 32.86
C PHE A 380 8.55 -8.05 33.68
N THR A 381 9.30 -9.12 33.96
CA THR A 381 10.57 -9.10 34.72
C THR A 381 11.69 -9.70 33.87
N LEU A 382 12.95 -9.33 34.12
CA LEU A 382 14.10 -10.04 33.55
C LEU A 382 14.16 -11.47 34.13
N THR A 383 14.60 -12.43 33.25
CA THR A 383 14.85 -13.82 33.66
C THR A 383 16.14 -13.92 34.47
#